data_48abd80ceac2adbe36b41d0df13a2063
#
_entry.id   48abd80ceac2adbe36b41d0df13a2063
#
_cell.length_a   1.000
_cell.length_b   1.000
_cell.length_c   1.000
_cell.angle_alpha   90.00
_cell.angle_beta   90.00
_cell.angle_gamma   90.00
#
_symmetry.space_group_name_H-M   'P 1'
#
loop_
_entity.id
_entity.type
_entity.pdbx_description
1 polymer ?
#
loop_
_entity_poly.entity_id
_entity_poly.type
_entity_poly.pdbx_seq_one_letter_code
_entity_poly.pdbx_strand_id
1 'polypeptide(L)'
;PVIIGGALQDTCYGEYQEEMDLINKAFCEVMEEGDASSRVFTFPIPTYNVTKEFPWESEVVDAIFSMTAKYGIPYFSNYVSSDLSPEDALSMCCRLRLDTSELRKRGGGLFGSNPLTGSIGVVTINLSRLAYESADENEFREKLLSAALLAKESLEIKRKIIEGETNRGMYPFSKVYLSSVKESQGTYWANHFSTIGVLGMEEACINLLGSSLLEDAGQAFGLRTLAYLREVIQSFQETSGGVLYNLEATPAEGASYRLANLDRKAYPEIVTAGEKEHYYTNSSQLPVSSTKDIFEVLEKQDELQCQYTGGTVLHLYLDQRIKEAALAKLLVKRVFS
;
A
#
# COMPACT_ATOMS: atom_id res chain seq x y z
N PRO A 1 19.61 -13.47 11.03
CA PRO A 1 20.12 -14.73 10.47
C PRO A 1 19.72 -14.90 9.02
N VAL A 2 20.54 -15.63 8.23
CA VAL A 2 20.24 -16.01 6.85
C VAL A 2 19.46 -17.33 6.87
N ILE A 3 18.41 -17.42 6.03
CA ILE A 3 17.60 -18.63 5.88
C ILE A 3 17.65 -19.06 4.40
N ILE A 4 18.12 -20.27 4.14
CA ILE A 4 18.18 -20.87 2.79
C ILE A 4 17.37 -22.17 2.78
N GLY A 5 16.38 -22.26 1.89
CA GLY A 5 15.53 -23.46 1.77
C GLY A 5 14.77 -23.82 3.05
N GLY A 6 14.45 -22.84 3.89
CA GLY A 6 13.79 -23.03 5.19
C GLY A 6 14.74 -23.40 6.34
N ALA A 7 16.04 -23.58 6.07
CA ALA A 7 17.04 -23.88 7.08
C ALA A 7 17.80 -22.62 7.52
N LEU A 8 17.93 -22.44 8.85
CA LEU A 8 18.73 -21.37 9.43
C LEU A 8 20.22 -21.63 9.14
N GLN A 9 20.93 -20.62 8.72
CA GLN A 9 22.38 -20.64 8.48
C GLN A 9 23.14 -20.07 9.67
N ASP A 10 24.42 -20.46 9.81
CA ASP A 10 25.32 -19.98 10.87
C ASP A 10 25.91 -18.58 10.58
N THR A 11 25.22 -17.78 9.80
CA THR A 11 25.63 -16.44 9.35
C THR A 11 24.47 -15.47 9.39
N CYS A 12 24.74 -14.16 9.33
CA CYS A 12 23.71 -13.13 9.26
C CYS A 12 23.98 -12.17 8.09
N TYR A 13 22.93 -11.50 7.64
CA TYR A 13 23.03 -10.56 6.51
C TYR A 13 24.00 -9.42 6.75
N GLY A 14 24.21 -8.98 8.01
CA GLY A 14 25.16 -7.94 8.33
C GLY A 14 26.63 -8.28 8.01
N GLU A 15 26.96 -9.59 7.88
CA GLU A 15 28.29 -10.04 7.48
C GLU A 15 28.57 -9.82 5.98
N TYR A 16 27.53 -9.55 5.20
CA TYR A 16 27.59 -9.35 3.74
C TYR A 16 27.25 -7.91 3.34
N GLN A 17 27.48 -6.95 4.24
CA GLN A 17 27.11 -5.54 3.97
C GLN A 17 27.85 -4.97 2.76
N GLU A 18 29.13 -5.30 2.59
CA GLU A 18 29.93 -4.82 1.45
C GLU A 18 29.39 -5.34 0.12
N GLU A 19 28.98 -6.62 0.05
CA GLU A 19 28.39 -7.22 -1.14
C GLU A 19 27.00 -6.64 -1.43
N MET A 20 26.20 -6.40 -0.40
CA MET A 20 24.89 -5.73 -0.55
C MET A 20 25.05 -4.30 -1.08
N ASP A 21 26.05 -3.58 -0.60
CA ASP A 21 26.35 -2.22 -1.07
C ASP A 21 26.82 -2.21 -2.52
N LEU A 22 27.65 -3.17 -2.95
CA LEU A 22 28.05 -3.32 -4.34
C LEU A 22 26.87 -3.61 -5.26
N ILE A 23 25.97 -4.53 -4.84
CA ILE A 23 24.76 -4.83 -5.61
C ILE A 23 23.86 -3.60 -5.73
N ASN A 24 23.65 -2.86 -4.65
CA ASN A 24 22.84 -1.65 -4.67
C ASN A 24 23.45 -0.55 -5.57
N LYS A 25 24.76 -0.35 -5.50
CA LYS A 25 25.45 0.61 -6.39
C LYS A 25 25.28 0.24 -7.86
N ALA A 26 25.59 -1.02 -8.21
CA ALA A 26 25.43 -1.50 -9.59
C ALA A 26 23.97 -1.39 -10.07
N PHE A 27 23.00 -1.66 -9.21
CA PHE A 27 21.60 -1.48 -9.50
C PHE A 27 21.25 -0.02 -9.81
N CYS A 28 21.70 0.92 -8.96
CA CYS A 28 21.46 2.34 -9.15
C CYS A 28 22.09 2.85 -10.45
N GLU A 29 23.32 2.44 -10.77
CA GLU A 29 24.03 2.81 -12.00
C GLU A 29 23.25 2.34 -13.24
N VAL A 30 22.84 1.08 -13.29
CA VAL A 30 22.04 0.53 -14.40
C VAL A 30 20.69 1.26 -14.55
N MET A 31 20.02 1.55 -13.43
CA MET A 31 18.75 2.30 -13.45
C MET A 31 18.94 3.74 -13.94
N GLU A 32 20.07 4.38 -13.62
CA GLU A 32 20.39 5.73 -14.11
C GLU A 32 20.77 5.76 -15.59
N GLU A 33 21.47 4.74 -16.09
CA GLU A 33 21.81 4.62 -17.51
C GLU A 33 20.57 4.42 -18.39
N GLY A 34 19.62 3.63 -17.91
CA GLY A 34 18.44 3.22 -18.66
C GLY A 34 18.72 2.08 -19.65
N ASP A 35 17.76 1.80 -20.52
CA ASP A 35 17.89 0.75 -21.54
C ASP A 35 18.83 1.16 -22.69
N ALA A 36 19.04 0.26 -23.66
CA ALA A 36 19.89 0.50 -24.83
C ALA A 36 19.47 1.74 -25.68
N SER A 37 18.28 2.27 -25.45
CA SER A 37 17.77 3.51 -26.05
C SER A 37 17.73 4.67 -25.07
N SER A 38 18.41 4.57 -23.94
CA SER A 38 18.45 5.55 -22.83
C SER A 38 17.07 5.86 -22.25
N ARG A 39 16.13 4.90 -22.33
CA ARG A 39 14.81 5.01 -21.68
C ARG A 39 14.90 4.52 -20.25
N VAL A 40 14.21 5.22 -19.37
CA VAL A 40 14.14 4.86 -17.93
C VAL A 40 13.50 3.47 -17.77
N PHE A 41 14.05 2.66 -16.88
CA PHE A 41 13.41 1.43 -16.44
C PHE A 41 12.25 1.75 -15.49
N THR A 42 11.10 1.15 -15.75
CA THR A 42 9.93 1.25 -14.86
C THR A 42 9.90 0.15 -13.81
N PHE A 43 10.64 -0.92 -14.01
CA PHE A 43 10.81 -2.05 -13.10
C PHE A 43 12.24 -2.62 -13.18
N PRO A 44 12.73 -3.26 -12.10
CA PRO A 44 12.12 -3.33 -10.76
C PRO A 44 12.18 -1.98 -10.04
N ILE A 45 11.22 -1.73 -9.12
CA ILE A 45 11.22 -0.52 -8.31
C ILE A 45 11.67 -0.89 -6.90
N PRO A 46 12.84 -0.41 -6.43
CA PRO A 46 13.34 -0.71 -5.11
C PRO A 46 12.55 0.05 -4.04
N THR A 47 12.50 -0.52 -2.85
CA THR A 47 12.00 0.14 -1.64
C THR A 47 13.08 0.10 -0.59
N TYR A 48 13.50 1.26 -0.10
CA TYR A 48 14.51 1.39 0.93
C TYR A 48 13.86 1.67 2.29
N ASN A 49 14.19 0.85 3.27
CA ASN A 49 13.71 1.01 4.63
C ASN A 49 14.57 2.04 5.36
N VAL A 50 13.98 3.17 5.70
CA VAL A 50 14.66 4.22 6.46
C VAL A 50 14.37 4.03 7.94
N THR A 51 15.39 3.61 8.67
CA THR A 51 15.39 3.42 10.12
C THR A 51 16.13 4.55 10.82
N LYS A 52 16.15 4.54 12.15
CA LYS A 52 16.95 5.49 12.94
C LYS A 52 18.45 5.37 12.68
N GLU A 53 18.88 4.15 12.34
CA GLU A 53 20.29 3.79 12.03
C GLU A 53 20.61 3.86 10.54
N PHE A 54 19.72 4.42 9.72
CA PHE A 54 19.94 4.51 8.27
C PHE A 54 21.25 5.25 7.95
N PRO A 55 22.16 4.67 7.13
CA PRO A 55 23.52 5.17 6.95
C PRO A 55 23.59 6.36 5.97
N TRP A 56 23.01 7.49 6.35
CA TRP A 56 22.83 8.69 5.52
C TRP A 56 24.08 9.18 4.81
N GLU A 57 25.27 8.93 5.37
CA GLU A 57 26.55 9.44 4.87
C GLU A 57 27.36 8.38 4.08
N SER A 58 26.73 7.24 3.72
CA SER A 58 27.40 6.21 2.93
C SER A 58 27.32 6.49 1.43
N GLU A 59 28.34 6.03 0.67
CA GLU A 59 28.38 6.16 -0.79
C GLU A 59 27.21 5.45 -1.49
N VAL A 60 26.72 4.33 -0.94
CA VAL A 60 25.56 3.64 -1.52
C VAL A 60 24.29 4.49 -1.40
N VAL A 61 24.12 5.22 -0.30
CA VAL A 61 23.01 6.15 -0.12
C VAL A 61 23.14 7.33 -1.08
N ASP A 62 24.34 7.83 -1.34
CA ASP A 62 24.53 8.87 -2.35
C ASP A 62 24.14 8.39 -3.77
N ALA A 63 24.47 7.15 -4.13
CA ALA A 63 24.02 6.55 -5.39
C ALA A 63 22.49 6.40 -5.46
N ILE A 64 21.83 5.95 -4.37
CA ILE A 64 20.37 5.88 -4.27
C ILE A 64 19.74 7.26 -4.50
N PHE A 65 20.26 8.30 -3.86
CA PHE A 65 19.70 9.64 -4.00
C PHE A 65 20.07 10.33 -5.32
N SER A 66 21.14 9.95 -6.00
CA SER A 66 21.39 10.34 -7.39
C SER A 66 20.29 9.82 -8.31
N MET A 67 19.99 8.54 -8.25
CA MET A 67 18.90 7.92 -8.99
C MET A 67 17.53 8.55 -8.62
N THR A 68 17.30 8.84 -7.33
CA THR A 68 16.08 9.49 -6.84
C THR A 68 15.90 10.88 -7.44
N ALA A 69 16.95 11.70 -7.41
CA ALA A 69 16.92 13.06 -7.97
C ALA A 69 16.67 13.05 -9.49
N LYS A 70 17.17 12.04 -10.19
CA LYS A 70 17.00 11.92 -11.63
C LYS A 70 15.60 11.47 -12.04
N TYR A 71 15.04 10.48 -11.37
CA TYR A 71 13.84 9.78 -11.82
C TYR A 71 12.71 9.67 -10.78
N GLY A 72 12.97 9.90 -9.50
CA GLY A 72 12.00 9.68 -8.42
C GLY A 72 11.57 8.22 -8.25
N ILE A 73 12.41 7.27 -8.69
CA ILE A 73 12.01 5.85 -8.81
C ILE A 73 11.94 5.11 -7.48
N PRO A 74 12.91 5.23 -6.52
CA PRO A 74 12.80 4.44 -5.31
C PRO A 74 11.67 4.91 -4.43
N TYR A 75 11.09 3.93 -3.72
CA TYR A 75 10.23 4.22 -2.58
C TYR A 75 11.04 4.18 -1.30
N PHE A 76 10.64 5.01 -0.36
CA PHE A 76 11.22 5.03 0.98
C PHE A 76 10.17 4.64 1.99
N SER A 77 10.45 3.61 2.81
CA SER A 77 9.57 3.19 3.90
C SER A 77 10.02 3.83 5.20
N ASN A 78 9.13 4.57 5.86
CA ASN A 78 9.39 5.24 7.12
C ASN A 78 9.29 4.28 8.29
N TYR A 79 10.43 4.02 8.96
CA TYR A 79 10.54 3.31 10.23
C TYR A 79 11.16 4.18 11.34
N VAL A 80 11.32 5.47 11.08
CA VAL A 80 11.83 6.44 12.07
C VAL A 80 10.73 6.80 13.07
N SER A 81 9.53 7.08 12.57
CA SER A 81 8.36 7.49 13.34
C SER A 81 7.18 6.50 13.20
N SER A 82 7.46 5.24 12.89
CA SER A 82 6.46 4.17 12.72
C SER A 82 6.41 3.25 13.94
N ASP A 83 5.21 2.81 14.31
CA ASP A 83 5.01 1.77 15.33
C ASP A 83 5.40 0.36 14.83
N LEU A 84 5.64 0.21 13.51
CA LEU A 84 6.06 -1.04 12.90
C LEU A 84 7.58 -1.19 12.95
N SER A 85 8.04 -2.39 13.36
CA SER A 85 9.43 -2.79 13.19
C SER A 85 9.72 -3.13 11.73
N PRO A 86 10.91 -2.79 11.17
CA PRO A 86 11.30 -3.25 9.84
C PRO A 86 11.25 -4.76 9.65
N GLU A 87 11.40 -5.51 10.75
CA GLU A 87 11.33 -6.98 10.77
C GLU A 87 9.90 -7.52 10.64
N ASP A 88 8.89 -6.72 10.98
CA ASP A 88 7.48 -7.11 10.97
C ASP A 88 6.76 -6.74 9.68
N ALA A 89 7.36 -5.91 8.83
CA ALA A 89 6.73 -5.41 7.65
C ALA A 89 7.23 -6.11 6.38
N LEU A 90 6.29 -6.64 5.61
CA LEU A 90 6.52 -7.14 4.26
C LEU A 90 5.87 -6.20 3.26
N SER A 91 6.60 -5.87 2.21
CA SER A 91 6.06 -5.08 1.11
C SER A 91 5.24 -5.96 0.17
N MET A 92 4.02 -5.54 -0.13
CA MET A 92 3.24 -6.11 -1.24
C MET A 92 3.68 -5.54 -2.59
N CYS A 93 3.18 -6.11 -3.68
CA CYS A 93 3.47 -5.67 -5.05
C CYS A 93 3.22 -4.17 -5.28
N CYS A 94 2.26 -3.56 -4.59
CA CYS A 94 1.95 -2.13 -4.62
C CYS A 94 2.75 -1.32 -3.58
N ARG A 95 3.81 -1.90 -2.99
CA ARG A 95 4.70 -1.30 -1.97
C ARG A 95 4.01 -0.94 -0.66
N LEU A 96 2.83 -1.47 -0.46
CA LEU A 96 2.09 -1.35 0.78
C LEU A 96 2.67 -2.31 1.81
N ARG A 97 2.68 -1.90 3.07
CA ARG A 97 3.20 -2.70 4.16
C ARG A 97 2.11 -3.58 4.73
N LEU A 98 2.43 -4.87 4.89
CA LEU A 98 1.60 -5.78 5.66
C LEU A 98 2.10 -5.79 7.10
N ASP A 99 1.22 -5.45 8.03
CA ASP A 99 1.49 -5.69 9.45
C ASP A 99 1.38 -7.19 9.72
N THR A 100 2.54 -7.81 9.98
CA THR A 100 2.64 -9.25 10.28
C THR A 100 2.67 -9.56 11.77
N SER A 101 2.48 -8.57 12.64
CA SER A 101 2.49 -8.75 14.09
C SER A 101 1.47 -9.80 14.57
N GLU A 102 0.27 -9.84 13.99
CA GLU A 102 -0.73 -10.87 14.24
C GLU A 102 -0.28 -12.27 13.79
N LEU A 103 0.43 -12.36 12.68
CA LEU A 103 0.98 -13.65 12.20
C LEU A 103 2.06 -14.19 13.13
N ARG A 104 2.92 -13.33 13.68
CA ARG A 104 3.93 -13.72 14.68
C ARG A 104 3.28 -14.25 15.95
N LYS A 105 2.22 -13.60 16.43
CA LYS A 105 1.44 -14.09 17.60
C LYS A 105 0.87 -15.48 17.37
N ARG A 106 0.41 -15.80 16.16
CA ARG A 106 -0.12 -17.12 15.78
C ARG A 106 0.96 -18.19 15.65
N GLY A 107 2.16 -17.81 15.21
CA GLY A 107 3.29 -18.73 14.95
C GLY A 107 4.08 -19.16 16.18
N GLY A 108 3.73 -18.74 17.40
CA GLY A 108 4.37 -19.18 18.65
C GLY A 108 5.80 -18.66 18.87
N GLY A 109 6.24 -17.60 18.20
CA GLY A 109 7.44 -16.82 18.56
C GLY A 109 8.81 -17.46 18.44
N LEU A 110 8.94 -18.77 18.17
CA LEU A 110 10.21 -19.49 18.25
C LEU A 110 10.97 -19.62 16.92
N PHE A 111 10.32 -19.42 15.79
CA PHE A 111 10.96 -19.45 14.48
C PHE A 111 10.52 -18.23 13.70
N GLY A 112 11.35 -17.19 13.69
CA GLY A 112 11.23 -16.00 12.86
C GLY A 112 11.35 -16.28 11.36
N SER A 113 10.75 -17.39 10.89
CA SER A 113 10.63 -17.69 9.47
C SER A 113 9.63 -16.73 8.86
N ASN A 114 10.01 -16.17 7.74
CA ASN A 114 9.20 -15.40 6.84
C ASN A 114 7.73 -15.89 6.89
N PRO A 115 6.75 -15.07 7.23
CA PRO A 115 5.38 -15.52 7.50
C PRO A 115 4.66 -16.11 6.29
N LEU A 116 5.32 -16.25 5.14
CA LEU A 116 4.75 -16.77 3.88
C LEU A 116 3.37 -16.16 3.60
N THR A 117 3.33 -14.84 3.62
CA THR A 117 2.11 -14.05 3.53
C THR A 117 2.04 -13.23 2.23
N GLY A 118 0.90 -12.65 1.97
CA GLY A 118 0.61 -11.78 0.86
C GLY A 118 -0.88 -11.44 0.87
N SER A 119 -1.45 -11.09 -0.27
CA SER A 119 -2.90 -10.91 -0.44
C SER A 119 -3.45 -11.93 -1.43
N ILE A 120 -4.61 -12.52 -1.14
CA ILE A 120 -5.34 -13.36 -2.08
C ILE A 120 -6.04 -12.53 -3.17
N GLY A 121 -6.21 -11.26 -2.92
CA GLY A 121 -6.83 -10.31 -3.83
C GLY A 121 -7.32 -9.08 -3.12
N VAL A 122 -7.58 -8.04 -3.92
CA VAL A 122 -8.06 -6.74 -3.48
C VAL A 122 -9.42 -6.46 -4.09
N VAL A 123 -10.36 -5.98 -3.28
CA VAL A 123 -11.62 -5.39 -3.74
C VAL A 123 -11.63 -3.93 -3.34
N THR A 124 -11.73 -3.04 -4.33
CA THR A 124 -11.71 -1.58 -4.10
C THR A 124 -13.13 -1.03 -4.15
N ILE A 125 -13.53 -0.34 -3.08
CA ILE A 125 -14.84 0.30 -2.94
C ILE A 125 -14.78 1.70 -3.55
N ASN A 126 -15.74 2.02 -4.42
CA ASN A 126 -15.91 3.34 -5.03
C ASN A 126 -16.69 4.26 -4.08
N LEU A 127 -15.98 5.01 -3.24
CA LEU A 127 -16.60 5.91 -2.26
C LEU A 127 -17.35 7.08 -2.94
N SER A 128 -16.81 7.61 -4.03
CA SER A 128 -17.40 8.74 -4.75
C SER A 128 -18.84 8.44 -5.19
N ARG A 129 -19.05 7.27 -5.80
CA ARG A 129 -20.39 6.84 -6.22
C ARG A 129 -21.31 6.62 -5.03
N LEU A 130 -20.86 5.94 -3.98
CA LEU A 130 -21.68 5.74 -2.77
C LEU A 130 -22.12 7.08 -2.17
N ALA A 131 -21.21 8.04 -2.11
CA ALA A 131 -21.50 9.39 -1.62
C ALA A 131 -22.51 10.14 -2.49
N TYR A 132 -22.33 10.10 -3.81
CA TYR A 132 -23.24 10.74 -4.75
C TYR A 132 -24.68 10.18 -4.67
N GLU A 133 -24.81 8.88 -4.49
CA GLU A 133 -26.12 8.21 -4.38
C GLU A 133 -26.77 8.38 -2.99
N SER A 134 -26.12 9.02 -2.02
CA SER A 134 -26.59 9.15 -0.63
C SER A 134 -27.11 10.56 -0.34
N ALA A 135 -28.20 10.64 0.40
CA ALA A 135 -28.78 11.92 0.81
C ALA A 135 -28.03 12.53 2.02
N ASP A 136 -27.44 11.69 2.85
CA ASP A 136 -26.69 12.10 4.06
C ASP A 136 -25.62 11.07 4.44
N GLU A 137 -24.85 11.40 5.50
CA GLU A 137 -23.78 10.53 6.01
C GLU A 137 -24.28 9.18 6.56
N ASN A 138 -25.52 9.10 7.06
CA ASN A 138 -26.06 7.84 7.58
C ASN A 138 -26.36 6.88 6.42
N GLU A 139 -27.03 7.35 5.38
CA GLU A 139 -27.28 6.56 4.18
C GLU A 139 -25.97 6.14 3.50
N PHE A 140 -24.98 7.04 3.45
CA PHE A 140 -23.64 6.70 2.96
C PHE A 140 -23.01 5.55 3.76
N ARG A 141 -23.08 5.57 5.10
CA ARG A 141 -22.54 4.51 5.95
C ARG A 141 -23.24 3.17 5.74
N GLU A 142 -24.57 3.17 5.56
CA GLU A 142 -25.33 1.94 5.25
C GLU A 142 -24.91 1.34 3.90
N LYS A 143 -24.75 2.16 2.87
CA LYS A 143 -24.24 1.73 1.57
C LYS A 143 -22.79 1.24 1.62
N LEU A 144 -21.96 1.92 2.40
CA LEU A 144 -20.56 1.53 2.62
C LEU A 144 -20.47 0.16 3.31
N LEU A 145 -21.31 -0.08 4.34
CA LEU A 145 -21.41 -1.40 4.99
C LEU A 145 -21.82 -2.48 3.99
N SER A 146 -22.85 -2.21 3.18
CA SER A 146 -23.34 -3.14 2.18
C SER A 146 -22.26 -3.48 1.13
N ALA A 147 -21.49 -2.48 0.69
CA ALA A 147 -20.36 -2.67 -0.22
C ALA A 147 -19.22 -3.47 0.43
N ALA A 148 -18.91 -3.22 1.70
CA ALA A 148 -17.90 -3.96 2.45
C ALA A 148 -18.29 -5.43 2.66
N LEU A 149 -19.56 -5.73 2.93
CA LEU A 149 -20.09 -7.10 3.02
C LEU A 149 -19.97 -7.84 1.68
N LEU A 150 -20.31 -7.18 0.57
CA LEU A 150 -20.15 -7.74 -0.77
C LEU A 150 -18.67 -8.00 -1.09
N ALA A 151 -17.79 -7.08 -0.72
CA ALA A 151 -16.34 -7.25 -0.87
C ALA A 151 -15.83 -8.47 -0.08
N LYS A 152 -16.28 -8.63 1.17
CA LYS A 152 -15.98 -9.79 2.01
C LYS A 152 -16.41 -11.08 1.33
N GLU A 153 -17.65 -11.18 0.89
CA GLU A 153 -18.18 -12.37 0.21
C GLU A 153 -17.38 -12.73 -1.05
N SER A 154 -17.07 -11.73 -1.88
CA SER A 154 -16.24 -11.90 -3.08
C SER A 154 -14.86 -12.47 -2.75
N LEU A 155 -14.20 -11.96 -1.70
CA LEU A 155 -12.88 -12.41 -1.26
C LEU A 155 -12.93 -13.82 -0.65
N GLU A 156 -13.97 -14.17 0.07
CA GLU A 156 -14.18 -15.53 0.60
C GLU A 156 -14.39 -16.55 -0.52
N ILE A 157 -15.16 -16.21 -1.56
CA ILE A 157 -15.32 -17.05 -2.75
C ILE A 157 -13.98 -17.23 -3.45
N LYS A 158 -13.23 -16.15 -3.66
CA LYS A 158 -11.89 -16.20 -4.27
C LYS A 158 -10.96 -17.10 -3.47
N ARG A 159 -10.93 -16.97 -2.13
CA ARG A 159 -10.12 -17.81 -1.24
C ARG A 159 -10.42 -19.29 -1.40
N LYS A 160 -11.71 -19.67 -1.42
CA LYS A 160 -12.15 -21.06 -1.64
C LYS A 160 -11.69 -21.60 -3.00
N ILE A 161 -11.81 -20.80 -4.05
CA ILE A 161 -11.38 -21.19 -5.39
C ILE A 161 -9.86 -21.40 -5.44
N ILE A 162 -9.09 -20.44 -4.97
CA ILE A 162 -7.61 -20.52 -4.97
C ILE A 162 -7.11 -21.72 -4.15
N GLU A 163 -7.68 -21.96 -2.97
CA GLU A 163 -7.35 -23.12 -2.15
C GLU A 163 -7.66 -24.44 -2.90
N GLY A 164 -8.83 -24.53 -3.53
CA GLY A 164 -9.23 -25.70 -4.32
C GLY A 164 -8.30 -25.94 -5.51
N GLU A 165 -7.95 -24.91 -6.25
CA GLU A 165 -7.04 -24.99 -7.39
C GLU A 165 -5.61 -25.36 -6.96
N THR A 166 -5.14 -24.84 -5.81
CA THR A 166 -3.83 -25.19 -5.25
C THR A 166 -3.80 -26.69 -4.87
N ASN A 167 -4.85 -27.19 -4.23
CA ASN A 167 -4.97 -28.61 -3.91
C ASN A 167 -4.92 -29.48 -5.17
N ARG A 168 -5.56 -29.07 -6.27
CA ARG A 168 -5.53 -29.74 -7.57
C ARG A 168 -4.21 -29.63 -8.32
N GLY A 169 -3.27 -28.81 -7.83
CA GLY A 169 -1.94 -28.63 -8.43
C GLY A 169 -1.87 -27.58 -9.53
N MET A 170 -2.92 -26.75 -9.71
CA MET A 170 -2.94 -25.65 -10.68
C MET A 170 -1.96 -24.52 -10.32
N TYR A 171 -1.56 -24.46 -9.05
CA TYR A 171 -0.52 -23.54 -8.53
C TYR A 171 0.67 -24.34 -7.98
N PRO A 172 1.50 -24.95 -8.83
CA PRO A 172 2.54 -25.89 -8.39
C PRO A 172 3.60 -25.23 -7.49
N PHE A 173 4.03 -24.01 -7.81
CA PHE A 173 4.98 -23.27 -6.99
C PHE A 173 4.42 -22.89 -5.63
N SER A 174 3.21 -22.31 -5.59
CA SER A 174 2.55 -21.96 -4.35
C SER A 174 2.27 -23.18 -3.49
N LYS A 175 1.91 -24.32 -4.11
CA LYS A 175 1.68 -25.59 -3.40
C LYS A 175 2.92 -26.07 -2.65
N VAL A 176 4.08 -25.98 -3.28
CA VAL A 176 5.37 -26.32 -2.64
C VAL A 176 5.76 -25.27 -1.62
N TYR A 177 5.70 -24.00 -2.02
CA TYR A 177 6.15 -22.87 -1.20
C TYR A 177 5.33 -22.70 0.09
N LEU A 178 4.03 -22.95 0.04
CA LEU A 178 3.11 -22.81 1.17
C LEU A 178 2.81 -24.14 1.89
N SER A 179 3.58 -25.21 1.63
CA SER A 179 3.36 -26.53 2.23
C SER A 179 3.39 -26.48 3.77
N SER A 180 4.35 -25.77 4.35
CA SER A 180 4.47 -25.59 5.81
C SER A 180 3.28 -24.84 6.42
N VAL A 181 2.69 -23.88 5.71
CA VAL A 181 1.46 -23.19 6.13
C VAL A 181 0.29 -24.17 6.12
N LYS A 182 0.18 -25.00 5.07
CA LYS A 182 -0.84 -26.06 4.97
C LYS A 182 -0.74 -27.07 6.11
N GLU A 183 0.47 -27.50 6.44
CA GLU A 183 0.73 -28.46 7.52
C GLU A 183 0.36 -27.89 8.90
N SER A 184 0.68 -26.60 9.15
CA SER A 184 0.46 -25.97 10.45
C SER A 184 -0.97 -25.40 10.62
N GLN A 185 -1.59 -24.89 9.55
CA GLN A 185 -2.86 -24.14 9.60
C GLN A 185 -4.03 -24.85 8.89
N GLY A 186 -3.77 -25.96 8.21
CA GLY A 186 -4.80 -26.73 7.51
C GLY A 186 -5.17 -26.22 6.10
N THR A 187 -4.75 -25.01 5.72
CA THR A 187 -4.95 -24.42 4.39
C THR A 187 -3.66 -23.77 3.88
N TYR A 188 -3.45 -23.75 2.55
CA TYR A 188 -2.25 -23.12 1.97
C TYR A 188 -2.23 -21.60 2.18
N TRP A 189 -3.39 -20.96 2.07
CA TRP A 189 -3.52 -19.51 2.05
C TRP A 189 -3.93 -18.90 3.40
N ALA A 190 -3.73 -19.64 4.50
CA ALA A 190 -4.13 -19.18 5.84
C ALA A 190 -3.48 -17.86 6.27
N ASN A 191 -2.21 -17.65 5.88
CA ASN A 191 -1.44 -16.45 6.22
C ASN A 191 -1.64 -15.29 5.23
N HIS A 192 -2.48 -15.44 4.21
CA HIS A 192 -2.73 -14.40 3.21
C HIS A 192 -3.94 -13.55 3.57
N PHE A 193 -3.82 -12.25 3.37
CA PHE A 193 -4.87 -11.28 3.65
C PHE A 193 -5.94 -11.26 2.55
N SER A 194 -7.17 -11.02 2.97
CA SER A 194 -8.29 -10.59 2.13
C SER A 194 -8.33 -9.07 2.20
N THR A 195 -7.95 -8.37 1.12
CA THR A 195 -7.72 -6.94 1.15
C THR A 195 -8.92 -6.18 0.63
N ILE A 196 -9.37 -5.19 1.40
CA ILE A 196 -10.40 -4.23 0.99
C ILE A 196 -9.74 -2.87 0.86
N GLY A 197 -9.91 -2.24 -0.28
CA GLY A 197 -9.39 -0.92 -0.56
C GLY A 197 -10.50 0.10 -0.82
N VAL A 198 -10.12 1.37 -0.89
CA VAL A 198 -11.03 2.48 -1.17
C VAL A 198 -10.50 3.37 -2.28
N LEU A 199 -11.39 4.07 -2.96
CA LEU A 199 -11.10 4.96 -4.06
C LEU A 199 -12.02 6.18 -4.02
N GLY A 200 -11.49 7.37 -4.32
CA GLY A 200 -12.29 8.57 -4.53
C GLY A 200 -12.83 9.21 -3.25
N MET A 201 -12.03 9.26 -2.17
CA MET A 201 -12.45 9.93 -0.93
C MET A 201 -12.64 11.44 -1.14
N GLU A 202 -11.75 12.09 -1.89
CA GLU A 202 -11.89 13.52 -2.22
C GLU A 202 -13.23 13.79 -2.91
N GLU A 203 -13.53 13.05 -3.96
CA GLU A 203 -14.77 13.20 -4.70
C GLU A 203 -15.99 12.79 -3.87
N ALA A 204 -15.83 11.86 -2.93
CA ALA A 204 -16.90 11.51 -1.99
C ALA A 204 -17.23 12.67 -1.05
N CYS A 205 -16.22 13.35 -0.51
CA CYS A 205 -16.38 14.54 0.30
C CYS A 205 -17.12 15.65 -0.47
N ILE A 206 -16.71 15.92 -1.69
CA ILE A 206 -17.34 16.96 -2.51
C ILE A 206 -18.77 16.59 -2.90
N ASN A 207 -19.02 15.34 -3.32
CA ASN A 207 -20.35 14.89 -3.73
C ASN A 207 -21.37 14.89 -2.59
N LEU A 208 -20.95 14.55 -1.35
CA LEU A 208 -21.86 14.45 -0.22
C LEU A 208 -21.97 15.73 0.60
N LEU A 209 -20.84 16.42 0.80
CA LEU A 209 -20.74 17.57 1.72
C LEU A 209 -20.52 18.90 1.00
N GLY A 210 -20.12 18.89 -0.27
CA GLY A 210 -19.64 20.09 -0.98
C GLY A 210 -18.31 20.62 -0.44
N SER A 211 -17.52 19.79 0.25
CA SER A 211 -16.27 20.17 0.94
C SER A 211 -15.14 19.25 0.52
N SER A 212 -13.93 19.78 0.29
CA SER A 212 -12.72 19.04 -0.07
C SER A 212 -12.07 18.40 1.16
N LEU A 213 -11.23 17.39 0.96
CA LEU A 213 -10.33 16.84 2.00
C LEU A 213 -9.32 17.89 2.54
N LEU A 214 -9.08 18.99 1.86
CA LEU A 214 -8.28 20.10 2.39
C LEU A 214 -8.99 20.88 3.50
N GLU A 215 -10.31 20.82 3.55
CA GLU A 215 -11.14 21.53 4.50
C GLU A 215 -11.44 20.64 5.72
N ASP A 216 -11.65 21.26 6.88
CA ASP A 216 -11.87 20.54 8.14
C ASP A 216 -13.08 19.60 8.10
N ALA A 217 -14.15 19.98 7.41
CA ALA A 217 -15.35 19.15 7.26
C ALA A 217 -15.05 17.87 6.44
N GLY A 218 -14.32 18.01 5.32
CA GLY A 218 -13.88 16.86 4.51
C GLY A 218 -12.91 15.98 5.26
N GLN A 219 -11.92 16.55 5.97
CA GLN A 219 -10.98 15.80 6.82
C GLN A 219 -11.72 14.97 7.87
N ALA A 220 -12.62 15.59 8.60
CA ALA A 220 -13.40 14.92 9.64
C ALA A 220 -14.27 13.79 9.06
N PHE A 221 -14.88 13.98 7.89
CA PHE A 221 -15.65 12.95 7.20
C PHE A 221 -14.75 11.80 6.73
N GLY A 222 -13.60 12.10 6.12
CA GLY A 222 -12.63 11.10 5.68
C GLY A 222 -12.15 10.21 6.83
N LEU A 223 -11.77 10.82 7.95
CA LEU A 223 -11.35 10.10 9.17
C LEU A 223 -12.46 9.21 9.72
N ARG A 224 -13.69 9.74 9.88
CA ARG A 224 -14.83 8.93 10.35
C ARG A 224 -15.14 7.77 9.41
N THR A 225 -15.04 7.98 8.11
CA THR A 225 -15.27 6.94 7.09
C THR A 225 -14.25 5.82 7.18
N LEU A 226 -12.96 6.16 7.25
CA LEU A 226 -11.88 5.17 7.36
C LEU A 226 -11.92 4.44 8.71
N ALA A 227 -12.14 5.15 9.81
CA ALA A 227 -12.28 4.55 11.13
C ALA A 227 -13.44 3.54 11.17
N TYR A 228 -14.61 3.93 10.64
CA TYR A 228 -15.76 3.03 10.54
C TYR A 228 -15.47 1.79 9.70
N LEU A 229 -14.85 1.96 8.53
CA LEU A 229 -14.51 0.84 7.66
C LEU A 229 -13.48 -0.09 8.31
N ARG A 230 -12.53 0.46 9.06
CA ARG A 230 -11.57 -0.30 9.85
C ARG A 230 -12.26 -1.16 10.93
N GLU A 231 -13.23 -0.61 11.65
CA GLU A 231 -14.05 -1.36 12.63
C GLU A 231 -14.83 -2.49 11.96
N VAL A 232 -15.48 -2.22 10.83
CA VAL A 232 -16.20 -3.22 10.03
C VAL A 232 -15.27 -4.36 9.59
N ILE A 233 -14.09 -4.04 9.06
CA ILE A 233 -13.11 -5.03 8.60
C ILE A 233 -12.56 -5.84 9.79
N GLN A 234 -12.32 -5.22 10.93
CA GLN A 234 -11.94 -5.92 12.15
C GLN A 234 -13.02 -6.93 12.58
N SER A 235 -14.30 -6.55 12.53
CA SER A 235 -15.40 -7.47 12.83
C SER A 235 -15.45 -8.68 11.87
N PHE A 236 -15.06 -8.49 10.60
CA PHE A 236 -14.94 -9.58 9.65
C PHE A 236 -13.85 -10.57 10.08
N GLN A 237 -12.72 -10.08 10.53
CA GLN A 237 -11.62 -10.92 11.01
C GLN A 237 -12.03 -11.73 12.25
N GLU A 238 -12.72 -11.12 13.21
CA GLU A 238 -13.19 -11.76 14.42
C GLU A 238 -14.23 -12.87 14.15
N THR A 239 -15.10 -12.65 13.15
CA THR A 239 -16.22 -13.56 12.85
C THR A 239 -15.90 -14.63 11.80
N SER A 240 -14.78 -14.55 11.10
CA SER A 240 -14.45 -15.42 9.95
C SER A 240 -13.60 -16.64 10.29
N GLY A 241 -13.44 -16.99 11.56
CA GLY A 241 -12.70 -18.20 11.97
C GLY A 241 -11.20 -18.16 11.68
N GLY A 242 -10.61 -16.95 11.72
CA GLY A 242 -9.16 -16.76 11.57
C GLY A 242 -8.71 -16.28 10.20
N VAL A 243 -9.62 -15.95 9.28
CA VAL A 243 -9.25 -15.27 8.02
C VAL A 243 -8.75 -13.87 8.31
N LEU A 244 -7.62 -13.52 7.69
CA LEU A 244 -7.01 -12.20 7.83
C LEU A 244 -7.63 -11.21 6.84
N TYR A 245 -7.98 -10.03 7.35
CA TYR A 245 -8.47 -8.92 6.54
C TYR A 245 -7.64 -7.68 6.82
N ASN A 246 -7.49 -6.81 5.82
CA ASN A 246 -6.88 -5.51 5.99
C ASN A 246 -7.55 -4.43 5.12
N LEU A 247 -7.38 -3.17 5.52
CA LEU A 247 -7.79 -1.98 4.79
C LEU A 247 -6.56 -1.39 4.11
N GLU A 248 -6.63 -1.18 2.80
CA GLU A 248 -5.52 -0.73 1.98
C GLU A 248 -5.84 0.58 1.26
N ALA A 249 -4.87 1.49 1.21
CA ALA A 249 -4.92 2.63 0.31
C ALA A 249 -4.57 2.19 -1.11
N THR A 250 -5.52 1.53 -1.80
CA THR A 250 -5.26 0.97 -3.13
C THR A 250 -4.95 2.03 -4.17
N PRO A 251 -3.90 1.87 -4.98
CA PRO A 251 -3.60 2.77 -6.09
C PRO A 251 -4.71 2.80 -7.16
N ALA A 252 -5.34 1.66 -7.43
CA ALA A 252 -6.52 1.49 -8.29
C ALA A 252 -6.45 2.16 -9.69
N GLU A 253 -5.24 2.36 -10.24
CA GLU A 253 -4.93 3.17 -11.44
C GLU A 253 -5.91 2.98 -12.61
N GLY A 254 -5.98 1.80 -13.20
CA GLY A 254 -6.92 1.51 -14.29
C GLY A 254 -8.38 1.47 -13.85
N ALA A 255 -8.66 1.08 -12.61
CA ALA A 255 -10.02 1.06 -12.05
C ALA A 255 -10.54 2.48 -11.80
N SER A 256 -9.68 3.38 -11.35
CA SER A 256 -9.98 4.81 -11.13
C SER A 256 -10.58 5.45 -12.39
N TYR A 257 -9.87 5.35 -13.50
CA TYR A 257 -10.32 5.84 -14.79
C TYR A 257 -11.62 5.16 -15.25
N ARG A 258 -11.66 3.82 -15.19
CA ARG A 258 -12.82 3.05 -15.65
C ARG A 258 -14.07 3.37 -14.86
N LEU A 259 -14.00 3.44 -13.54
CA LEU A 259 -15.15 3.71 -12.67
C LEU A 259 -15.66 5.15 -12.85
N ALA A 260 -14.78 6.14 -12.88
CA ALA A 260 -15.17 7.53 -13.11
C ALA A 260 -15.92 7.69 -14.45
N ASN A 261 -15.44 7.06 -15.52
CA ASN A 261 -16.10 7.14 -16.83
C ASN A 261 -17.43 6.38 -16.88
N LEU A 262 -17.58 5.27 -16.16
CA LEU A 262 -18.86 4.57 -16.02
C LEU A 262 -19.87 5.40 -15.24
N ASP A 263 -19.42 5.99 -14.14
CA ASP A 263 -20.28 6.78 -13.26
C ASP A 263 -20.75 8.07 -13.93
N ARG A 264 -19.87 8.77 -14.66
CA ARG A 264 -20.28 9.95 -15.45
C ARG A 264 -21.30 9.66 -16.56
N LYS A 265 -21.28 8.44 -17.11
CA LYS A 265 -22.32 8.02 -18.07
C LYS A 265 -23.68 7.83 -17.39
N ALA A 266 -23.68 7.31 -16.17
CA ALA A 266 -24.89 7.09 -15.39
C ALA A 266 -25.38 8.37 -14.69
N TYR A 267 -24.45 9.20 -14.24
CA TYR A 267 -24.65 10.40 -13.44
C TYR A 267 -23.78 11.55 -13.99
N PRO A 268 -24.27 12.32 -14.98
CA PRO A 268 -23.46 13.38 -15.62
C PRO A 268 -22.92 14.45 -14.66
N GLU A 269 -23.62 14.67 -13.54
CA GLU A 269 -23.27 15.68 -12.53
C GLU A 269 -22.30 15.18 -11.45
N ILE A 270 -21.95 13.88 -11.45
CA ILE A 270 -21.03 13.32 -10.44
C ILE A 270 -19.65 13.98 -10.56
N VAL A 271 -19.10 14.40 -9.43
CA VAL A 271 -17.77 15.02 -9.37
C VAL A 271 -16.70 13.97 -9.62
N THR A 272 -15.75 14.29 -10.48
CA THR A 272 -14.57 13.49 -10.81
C THR A 272 -13.37 14.42 -10.91
N ALA A 273 -12.17 13.88 -10.70
CA ALA A 273 -10.93 14.57 -11.05
C ALA A 273 -10.69 14.53 -12.57
N GLY A 274 -9.78 15.40 -13.02
CA GLY A 274 -9.36 15.51 -14.42
C GLY A 274 -10.34 16.30 -15.30
N GLU A 275 -9.80 17.10 -16.20
CA GLU A 275 -10.60 17.94 -17.13
C GLU A 275 -10.94 17.20 -18.43
N LYS A 276 -9.95 16.52 -19.03
CA LYS A 276 -10.09 15.79 -20.31
C LYS A 276 -10.33 14.32 -20.10
N GLU A 277 -9.57 13.73 -19.20
CA GLU A 277 -9.64 12.33 -18.83
C GLU A 277 -10.15 12.24 -17.40
N HIS A 278 -11.35 11.71 -17.23
CA HIS A 278 -12.01 11.61 -15.93
C HIS A 278 -11.48 10.41 -15.15
N TYR A 279 -11.09 10.64 -13.90
CA TYR A 279 -10.66 9.62 -12.96
C TYR A 279 -11.10 9.97 -11.54
N TYR A 280 -11.02 9.03 -10.62
CA TYR A 280 -11.15 9.29 -9.20
C TYR A 280 -9.79 9.42 -8.54
N THR A 281 -9.68 10.35 -7.61
CA THR A 281 -8.46 10.51 -6.82
C THR A 281 -8.17 9.23 -6.05
N ASN A 282 -6.90 8.87 -5.99
CA ASN A 282 -6.43 7.63 -5.40
C ASN A 282 -6.74 7.55 -3.90
N SER A 283 -7.39 6.47 -3.48
CA SER A 283 -7.74 6.19 -2.07
C SER A 283 -8.27 7.44 -1.31
N SER A 284 -7.59 7.90 -0.27
CA SER A 284 -7.83 9.14 0.47
C SER A 284 -6.75 10.19 0.24
N GLN A 285 -6.05 10.12 -0.89
CA GLN A 285 -5.05 11.12 -1.26
C GLN A 285 -5.71 12.46 -1.60
N LEU A 286 -4.91 13.53 -1.48
CA LEU A 286 -5.30 14.82 -2.04
C LEU A 286 -5.10 14.82 -3.56
N PRO A 287 -5.91 15.58 -4.33
CA PRO A 287 -5.64 15.79 -5.75
C PRO A 287 -4.25 16.39 -5.97
N VAL A 288 -3.57 15.95 -7.03
CA VAL A 288 -2.16 16.34 -7.33
C VAL A 288 -1.95 17.87 -7.39
N SER A 289 -2.99 18.61 -7.78
CA SER A 289 -2.93 20.08 -7.95
C SER A 289 -3.52 20.86 -6.78
N SER A 290 -3.92 20.19 -5.69
CA SER A 290 -4.67 20.85 -4.60
C SER A 290 -3.83 21.82 -3.79
N THR A 291 -2.56 21.52 -3.57
CA THR A 291 -1.58 22.40 -2.91
C THR A 291 -0.18 22.14 -3.45
N LYS A 292 0.68 23.16 -3.33
CA LYS A 292 2.11 23.10 -3.68
C LYS A 292 3.00 22.98 -2.45
N ASP A 293 2.43 23.09 -1.27
CA ASP A 293 3.14 22.97 -0.01
C ASP A 293 3.16 21.50 0.44
N ILE A 294 4.35 20.89 0.39
CA ILE A 294 4.55 19.50 0.80
C ILE A 294 4.19 19.31 2.28
N PHE A 295 4.46 20.28 3.13
CA PHE A 295 4.18 20.17 4.56
C PHE A 295 2.67 20.21 4.83
N GLU A 296 1.91 21.01 4.08
CA GLU A 296 0.46 20.99 4.12
C GLU A 296 -0.10 19.62 3.67
N VAL A 297 0.47 19.03 2.60
CA VAL A 297 0.11 17.67 2.18
C VAL A 297 0.36 16.65 3.29
N LEU A 298 1.52 16.70 3.93
CA LEU A 298 1.86 15.78 5.02
C LEU A 298 0.91 15.95 6.20
N GLU A 299 0.67 17.17 6.65
CA GLU A 299 -0.23 17.48 7.77
C GLU A 299 -1.65 16.98 7.51
N LYS A 300 -2.20 17.22 6.31
CA LYS A 300 -3.55 16.79 5.94
C LYS A 300 -3.66 15.28 5.66
N GLN A 301 -2.56 14.61 5.34
CA GLN A 301 -2.60 13.18 5.01
C GLN A 301 -2.23 12.27 6.18
N ASP A 302 -1.47 12.73 7.17
CA ASP A 302 -0.88 11.89 8.20
C ASP A 302 -1.94 11.06 8.96
N GLU A 303 -2.95 11.69 9.52
CA GLU A 303 -4.02 11.00 10.25
C GLU A 303 -4.83 10.04 9.37
N LEU A 304 -5.11 10.41 8.10
CA LEU A 304 -5.81 9.56 7.15
C LEU A 304 -4.99 8.32 6.79
N GLN A 305 -3.69 8.51 6.54
CA GLN A 305 -2.78 7.43 6.17
C GLN A 305 -2.61 6.42 7.32
N CYS A 306 -2.65 6.87 8.58
CA CYS A 306 -2.58 6.01 9.76
C CYS A 306 -3.81 5.10 9.95
N GLN A 307 -4.91 5.31 9.22
CA GLN A 307 -6.09 4.43 9.30
C GLN A 307 -5.90 3.11 8.53
N TYR A 308 -4.97 3.03 7.58
CA TYR A 308 -4.79 1.86 6.74
C TYR A 308 -3.96 0.77 7.42
N THR A 309 -4.56 -0.39 7.63
CA THR A 309 -3.89 -1.57 8.21
C THR A 309 -3.14 -2.41 7.17
N GLY A 310 -3.48 -2.25 5.89
CA GLY A 310 -2.81 -2.88 4.75
C GLY A 310 -1.75 -2.00 4.11
N GLY A 311 -1.50 -0.82 4.69
CA GLY A 311 -0.50 0.14 4.24
C GLY A 311 -1.02 1.18 3.26
N THR A 312 -0.15 2.13 2.99
CA THR A 312 -0.40 3.27 2.12
C THR A 312 0.90 3.74 1.48
N VAL A 313 0.78 4.47 0.38
CA VAL A 313 1.90 5.16 -0.27
C VAL A 313 1.49 6.61 -0.50
N LEU A 314 2.30 7.54 -0.02
CA LEU A 314 2.15 8.96 -0.33
C LEU A 314 3.05 9.32 -1.51
N HIS A 315 2.45 9.85 -2.58
CA HIS A 315 3.16 10.40 -3.74
C HIS A 315 3.29 11.90 -3.57
N LEU A 316 4.53 12.38 -3.47
CA LEU A 316 4.82 13.80 -3.44
C LEU A 316 5.17 14.29 -4.85
N TYR A 317 4.38 15.20 -5.38
CA TYR A 317 4.62 15.82 -6.68
C TYR A 317 5.30 17.16 -6.49
N LEU A 318 6.45 17.34 -7.15
CA LEU A 318 7.26 18.55 -7.05
C LEU A 318 7.10 19.40 -8.30
N ASP A 319 6.83 20.68 -8.16
CA ASP A 319 6.76 21.64 -9.27
C ASP A 319 8.09 21.83 -10.00
N GLN A 320 9.19 21.52 -9.33
CA GLN A 320 10.53 21.67 -9.85
C GLN A 320 11.33 20.39 -9.74
N ARG A 321 12.13 20.12 -10.77
CA ARG A 321 13.04 18.99 -10.77
C ARG A 321 14.15 19.22 -9.72
N ILE A 322 14.36 18.25 -8.84
CA ILE A 322 15.54 18.20 -7.99
C ILE A 322 16.74 17.85 -8.88
N LYS A 323 17.77 18.72 -8.87
CA LYS A 323 18.99 18.52 -9.69
C LYS A 323 20.11 17.83 -8.94
N GLU A 324 20.11 17.93 -7.62
CA GLU A 324 21.18 17.47 -6.75
C GLU A 324 20.73 16.36 -5.82
N ALA A 325 21.49 15.28 -5.76
CA ALA A 325 21.23 14.14 -4.85
C ALA A 325 21.12 14.59 -3.38
N ALA A 326 21.94 15.55 -2.97
CA ALA A 326 21.92 16.10 -1.61
C ALA A 326 20.58 16.75 -1.23
N LEU A 327 19.90 17.41 -2.19
CA LEU A 327 18.60 18.01 -1.95
C LEU A 327 17.50 16.94 -1.84
N ALA A 328 17.56 15.88 -2.66
CA ALA A 328 16.65 14.75 -2.56
C ALA A 328 16.82 14.02 -1.21
N LYS A 329 18.08 13.82 -0.79
CA LYS A 329 18.44 13.25 0.52
C LYS A 329 17.87 14.09 1.67
N LEU A 330 18.06 15.41 1.62
CA LEU A 330 17.56 16.34 2.63
C LEU A 330 16.02 16.32 2.70
N LEU A 331 15.34 16.29 1.54
CA LEU A 331 13.88 16.23 1.48
C LEU A 331 13.36 14.98 2.18
N VAL A 332 13.85 13.79 1.81
CA VAL A 332 13.39 12.52 2.43
C VAL A 332 13.69 12.52 3.93
N LYS A 333 14.89 12.98 4.33
CA LYS A 333 15.25 13.09 5.75
C LYS A 333 14.31 14.00 6.53
N ARG A 334 13.87 15.12 5.92
CA ARG A 334 12.92 16.07 6.54
C ARG A 334 11.49 15.51 6.61
N VAL A 335 11.05 14.77 5.59
CA VAL A 335 9.74 14.14 5.56
C VAL A 335 9.61 13.06 6.65
N PHE A 336 10.72 12.39 7.02
CA PHE A 336 10.73 11.29 7.97
C PHE A 336 11.11 11.70 9.41
N SER A 337 11.52 12.95 9.60
CA SER A 337 11.86 13.50 10.93
C SER A 337 10.67 14.20 11.60
#